data_c82ff19c1a06d5618592f8b52a2d7308
#
_entry.id   c82ff19c1a06d5618592f8b52a2d7308
#
_cell.length_a   1.000
_cell.length_b   1.000
_cell.length_c   1.000
_cell.angle_alpha   90.00
_cell.angle_beta   90.00
_cell.angle_gamma   90.00
#
_symmetry.space_group_name_H-M   'P 1'
#
loop_
_entity.id
_entity.type
_entity.pdbx_description
1 polymer ?
#
loop_
_entity_poly.entity_id
_entity_poly.type
_entity_poly.pdbx_seq_one_letter_code
_entity_poly.pdbx_strand_id
1 'polypeptide(L)'
;MADFGGTARYGAVAFSIGNKGYVSTGYDGNYLKDLWEYDAAANTWTQQASLTGSKRTDAVAFVYNSKAYVVTGINNGSYLNDFWMYDPTTNTWTEKRKINSSSDEDYDDDYSSYITRSNAGIFIMNNRAYLTTGYQSGVVNTTWQYDIANDLWNEKTGFEGTAREGATGFTLNNRGYITTGTNSSSRFDDLWEFFPEAEQSDSDN
;
A
#
# COMPACT_ATOMS: atom_id res chain seq x y z
N MET A 1 11.31 -2.36 26.40
CA MET A 1 11.33 -2.43 24.94
C MET A 1 12.29 -1.37 24.44
N ALA A 2 13.08 -1.65 23.41
CA ALA A 2 13.92 -0.64 22.79
C ALA A 2 13.05 0.38 22.06
N ASP A 3 13.44 1.66 22.14
CA ASP A 3 12.83 2.69 21.33
C ASP A 3 13.16 2.49 19.85
N PHE A 4 12.34 3.06 18.97
CA PHE A 4 12.53 2.96 17.53
C PHE A 4 13.93 3.43 17.11
N GLY A 5 14.64 2.64 16.29
CA GLY A 5 16.03 2.91 15.91
C GLY A 5 16.23 4.10 14.95
N GLY A 6 15.18 4.50 14.23
CA GLY A 6 15.21 5.66 13.34
C GLY A 6 14.71 6.95 13.99
N THR A 7 14.55 8.01 13.19
CA THR A 7 13.94 9.27 13.65
C THR A 7 12.44 9.12 13.88
N ALA A 8 11.88 9.87 14.83
CA ALA A 8 10.43 9.96 15.04
C ALA A 8 9.75 10.45 13.76
N ARG A 9 8.67 9.78 13.33
CA ARG A 9 8.04 10.00 12.02
C ARG A 9 6.56 9.64 12.02
N TYR A 10 5.86 10.12 11.04
CA TYR A 10 4.49 9.69 10.72
C TYR A 10 4.39 9.28 9.25
N GLY A 11 3.26 8.66 8.85
CA GLY A 11 3.04 8.20 7.47
C GLY A 11 4.02 7.13 6.99
N ALA A 12 4.67 6.41 7.91
CA ALA A 12 5.54 5.29 7.62
C ALA A 12 4.71 4.02 7.31
N VAL A 13 5.29 3.11 6.55
CA VAL A 13 4.76 1.74 6.43
C VAL A 13 5.38 0.85 7.51
N ALA A 14 4.58 -0.10 8.01
CA ALA A 14 5.03 -1.14 8.92
C ALA A 14 4.52 -2.51 8.44
N PHE A 15 5.35 -3.53 8.61
CA PHE A 15 5.01 -4.91 8.26
C PHE A 15 5.84 -5.90 9.08
N SER A 16 5.48 -7.19 9.02
CA SER A 16 6.24 -8.25 9.67
C SER A 16 6.58 -9.36 8.70
N ILE A 17 7.80 -9.90 8.81
CA ILE A 17 8.24 -11.08 8.07
C ILE A 17 8.87 -12.05 9.08
N GLY A 18 8.32 -13.25 9.17
CA GLY A 18 8.71 -14.21 10.20
C GLY A 18 8.56 -13.61 11.60
N ASN A 19 9.63 -13.61 12.38
CA ASN A 19 9.66 -13.09 13.76
C ASN A 19 10.21 -11.66 13.85
N LYS A 20 10.33 -10.96 12.74
CA LYS A 20 10.86 -9.60 12.67
C LYS A 20 9.77 -8.60 12.32
N GLY A 21 9.82 -7.43 12.94
CA GLY A 21 9.03 -6.26 12.56
C GLY A 21 9.86 -5.30 11.71
N TYR A 22 9.22 -4.59 10.80
CA TYR A 22 9.89 -3.64 9.91
C TYR A 22 9.13 -2.32 9.88
N VAL A 23 9.87 -1.21 9.80
CA VAL A 23 9.34 0.14 9.58
C VAL A 23 10.16 0.80 8.48
N SER A 24 9.50 1.40 7.50
CA SER A 24 10.15 2.09 6.39
C SER A 24 9.40 3.35 6.01
N THR A 25 10.07 4.25 5.30
CA THR A 25 9.48 5.47 4.74
C THR A 25 8.94 6.43 5.82
N GLY A 26 8.02 7.32 5.46
CA GLY A 26 7.44 8.28 6.39
C GLY A 26 8.04 9.68 6.26
N TYR A 27 7.68 10.53 7.20
CA TYR A 27 8.06 11.96 7.23
C TYR A 27 8.44 12.41 8.64
N ASP A 28 9.62 13.05 8.77
CA ASP A 28 10.16 13.63 10.01
C ASP A 28 10.48 15.14 9.90
N GLY A 29 9.93 15.79 8.87
CA GLY A 29 10.36 17.09 8.34
C GLY A 29 11.00 16.92 6.96
N ASN A 30 11.45 15.70 6.65
CA ASN A 30 11.90 15.25 5.34
C ASN A 30 11.21 13.96 4.96
N TYR A 31 11.00 13.71 3.67
CA TYR A 31 10.54 12.39 3.22
C TYR A 31 11.66 11.37 3.42
N LEU A 32 11.30 10.18 3.89
CA LEU A 32 12.23 9.13 4.28
C LEU A 32 12.13 7.92 3.35
N LYS A 33 13.17 7.10 3.35
CA LYS A 33 13.23 5.83 2.60
C LYS A 33 14.06 4.75 3.29
N ASP A 34 14.52 5.02 4.52
CA ASP A 34 15.23 4.05 5.33
C ASP A 34 14.33 2.87 5.69
N LEU A 35 14.94 1.74 5.96
CA LEU A 35 14.28 0.53 6.44
C LEU A 35 14.92 0.10 7.74
N TRP A 36 14.11 -0.15 8.75
CA TRP A 36 14.52 -0.60 10.06
C TRP A 36 13.86 -1.95 10.38
N GLU A 37 14.67 -2.90 10.84
CA GLU A 37 14.24 -4.20 11.32
C GLU A 37 14.28 -4.24 12.84
N TYR A 38 13.22 -4.71 13.46
CA TYR A 38 13.13 -5.00 14.88
C TYR A 38 13.21 -6.49 15.15
N ASP A 39 14.17 -6.88 15.98
CA ASP A 39 14.28 -8.23 16.55
C ASP A 39 13.65 -8.25 17.93
N ALA A 40 12.49 -8.91 18.06
CA ALA A 40 11.79 -8.98 19.34
C ALA A 40 12.53 -9.84 20.38
N ALA A 41 13.31 -10.85 19.96
CA ALA A 41 14.07 -11.69 20.87
C ALA A 41 15.29 -10.96 21.45
N ALA A 42 15.99 -10.20 20.60
CA ALA A 42 17.12 -9.37 21.03
C ALA A 42 16.70 -8.02 21.59
N ASN A 43 15.46 -7.60 21.35
CA ASN A 43 14.93 -6.26 21.66
C ASN A 43 15.80 -5.14 21.07
N THR A 44 16.15 -5.26 19.79
CA THR A 44 17.03 -4.31 19.09
C THR A 44 16.46 -3.92 17.74
N TRP A 45 16.79 -2.71 17.30
CA TRP A 45 16.57 -2.23 15.94
C TRP A 45 17.87 -2.23 15.15
N THR A 46 17.81 -2.67 13.91
CA THR A 46 18.95 -2.67 12.97
C THR A 46 18.50 -2.03 11.65
N GLN A 47 19.28 -1.10 11.15
CA GLN A 47 19.01 -0.50 9.85
C GLN A 47 19.36 -1.49 8.74
N GLN A 48 18.43 -1.68 7.82
CA GLN A 48 18.57 -2.53 6.64
C GLN A 48 18.75 -1.67 5.37
N ALA A 49 18.90 -2.33 4.21
CA ALA A 49 19.01 -1.62 2.93
C ALA A 49 17.81 -0.68 2.72
N SER A 50 18.10 0.60 2.54
CA SER A 50 17.07 1.60 2.26
C SER A 50 16.34 1.30 0.96
N LEU A 51 15.05 1.66 0.87
CA LEU A 51 14.25 1.61 -0.34
C LEU A 51 15.03 2.26 -1.50
N THR A 52 15.21 1.53 -2.59
CA THR A 52 15.97 2.03 -3.76
C THR A 52 15.21 3.15 -4.47
N GLY A 53 13.87 3.08 -4.46
CA GLY A 53 12.98 4.09 -5.04
C GLY A 53 12.98 5.45 -4.35
N SER A 54 11.99 6.25 -4.71
CA SER A 54 11.80 7.58 -4.15
C SER A 54 11.47 7.54 -2.66
N LYS A 55 11.97 8.54 -1.93
CA LYS A 55 11.51 8.84 -0.56
C LYS A 55 10.01 9.10 -0.57
N ARG A 56 9.28 8.70 0.47
CA ARG A 56 7.82 8.83 0.49
C ARG A 56 7.22 8.82 1.87
N THR A 57 6.03 9.37 1.99
CA THR A 57 5.11 9.19 3.11
C THR A 57 3.78 8.65 2.60
N ASP A 58 2.94 8.13 3.50
CA ASP A 58 1.57 7.71 3.21
C ASP A 58 1.45 6.65 2.08
N ALA A 59 2.50 5.85 1.95
CA ALA A 59 2.53 4.64 1.14
C ALA A 59 1.75 3.51 1.83
N VAL A 60 1.52 2.43 1.12
CA VAL A 60 1.05 1.17 1.71
C VAL A 60 2.05 0.06 1.52
N ALA A 61 1.98 -0.94 2.40
CA ALA A 61 2.81 -2.13 2.31
C ALA A 61 1.99 -3.39 2.57
N PHE A 62 2.40 -4.47 1.94
CA PHE A 62 1.89 -5.81 2.22
C PHE A 62 3.04 -6.83 2.19
N VAL A 63 2.79 -8.00 2.77
CA VAL A 63 3.75 -9.11 2.78
C VAL A 63 3.16 -10.32 2.08
N TYR A 64 3.92 -10.91 1.18
CA TYR A 64 3.58 -12.14 0.51
C TYR A 64 4.82 -13.02 0.30
N ASN A 65 4.72 -14.32 0.62
CA ASN A 65 5.82 -15.28 0.51
C ASN A 65 7.13 -14.77 1.14
N SER A 66 7.06 -14.27 2.38
CA SER A 66 8.20 -13.73 3.15
C SER A 66 8.95 -12.58 2.46
N LYS A 67 8.28 -11.85 1.57
CA LYS A 67 8.78 -10.62 0.96
C LYS A 67 7.80 -9.48 1.22
N ALA A 68 8.33 -8.28 1.44
CA ALA A 68 7.49 -7.10 1.61
C ALA A 68 7.40 -6.31 0.30
N TYR A 69 6.26 -5.71 0.08
CA TYR A 69 5.98 -4.87 -1.07
C TYR A 69 5.57 -3.49 -0.60
N VAL A 70 6.16 -2.44 -1.19
CA VAL A 70 5.84 -1.04 -0.89
C VAL A 70 5.40 -0.35 -2.17
N VAL A 71 4.23 0.24 -2.14
CA VAL A 71 3.58 0.82 -3.32
C VAL A 71 2.91 2.14 -2.95
N THR A 72 2.76 3.02 -3.93
CA THR A 72 2.08 4.32 -3.78
C THR A 72 2.78 5.28 -2.81
N GLY A 73 2.05 6.23 -2.26
CA GLY A 73 2.57 7.29 -1.41
C GLY A 73 2.88 8.57 -2.17
N ILE A 74 3.36 9.56 -1.43
CA ILE A 74 3.60 10.91 -1.95
C ILE A 74 5.00 11.41 -1.57
N ASN A 75 5.61 12.17 -2.48
CA ASN A 75 6.86 12.88 -2.26
C ASN A 75 6.76 14.29 -2.85
N ASN A 76 6.89 15.32 -2.03
CA ASN A 76 6.84 16.73 -2.46
C ASN A 76 5.61 17.05 -3.36
N GLY A 77 4.43 16.55 -2.98
CA GLY A 77 3.19 16.77 -3.72
C GLY A 77 2.99 15.87 -4.96
N SER A 78 3.96 15.02 -5.29
CA SER A 78 3.87 14.07 -6.41
C SER A 78 3.48 12.69 -5.92
N TYR A 79 2.39 12.13 -6.43
CA TYR A 79 2.02 10.73 -6.20
C TYR A 79 2.97 9.81 -6.94
N LEU A 80 3.44 8.77 -6.27
CA LEU A 80 4.48 7.89 -6.79
C LEU A 80 3.88 6.69 -7.51
N ASN A 81 4.47 6.32 -8.63
CA ASN A 81 4.08 5.19 -9.44
C ASN A 81 5.06 4.01 -9.39
N ASP A 82 6.18 4.16 -8.69
CA ASP A 82 7.15 3.08 -8.51
C ASP A 82 6.66 2.08 -7.46
N PHE A 83 6.96 0.82 -7.69
CA PHE A 83 6.54 -0.30 -6.88
C PHE A 83 7.74 -1.19 -6.57
N TRP A 84 7.95 -1.53 -5.31
CA TRP A 84 9.16 -2.15 -4.84
C TRP A 84 8.89 -3.37 -3.98
N MET A 85 9.68 -4.42 -4.18
CA MET A 85 9.70 -5.64 -3.38
C MET A 85 11.01 -5.72 -2.60
N TYR A 86 10.93 -5.95 -1.30
CA TYR A 86 12.04 -6.20 -0.41
C TYR A 86 12.18 -7.69 -0.11
N ASP A 87 13.38 -8.23 -0.30
CA ASP A 87 13.75 -9.59 0.09
C ASP A 87 14.69 -9.53 1.31
N PRO A 88 14.23 -9.94 2.52
CA PRO A 88 15.07 -9.91 3.72
C PRO A 88 16.22 -10.92 3.67
N THR A 89 16.14 -11.97 2.85
CA THR A 89 17.19 -12.98 2.73
C THR A 89 18.46 -12.41 2.08
N THR A 90 18.28 -11.54 1.10
CA THR A 90 19.37 -10.87 0.38
C THR A 90 19.60 -9.45 0.84
N ASN A 91 18.70 -8.89 1.66
CA ASN A 91 18.68 -7.49 2.06
C ASN A 91 18.68 -6.54 0.85
N THR A 92 17.83 -6.83 -0.14
CA THR A 92 17.77 -6.05 -1.40
C THR A 92 16.36 -5.67 -1.77
N TRP A 93 16.24 -4.58 -2.53
CA TRP A 93 15.00 -4.12 -3.15
C TRP A 93 15.03 -4.39 -4.66
N THR A 94 13.92 -4.88 -5.18
CA THR A 94 13.70 -5.11 -6.61
C THR A 94 12.51 -4.28 -7.07
N GLU A 95 12.69 -3.50 -8.12
CA GLU A 95 11.59 -2.77 -8.75
C GLU A 95 10.64 -3.76 -9.41
N LYS A 96 9.35 -3.57 -9.16
CA LYS A 96 8.24 -4.29 -9.78
C LYS A 96 7.61 -3.41 -10.85
N ARG A 97 6.66 -3.94 -11.60
CA ARG A 97 5.98 -3.18 -12.64
C ARG A 97 5.38 -1.90 -12.05
N LYS A 98 5.73 -0.77 -12.64
CA LYS A 98 5.21 0.55 -12.22
C LYS A 98 3.69 0.61 -12.42
N ILE A 99 3.05 1.35 -11.54
CA ILE A 99 1.62 1.61 -11.61
C ILE A 99 1.33 2.85 -12.45
N ASN A 100 1.69 2.77 -13.73
CA ASN A 100 1.39 3.81 -14.71
C ASN A 100 0.90 3.16 -16.01
N SER A 101 0.14 3.94 -16.76
CA SER A 101 -0.44 3.54 -18.06
C SER A 101 0.54 3.50 -19.21
N SER A 102 1.73 4.00 -19.02
CA SER A 102 2.60 4.37 -20.14
C SER A 102 3.46 3.22 -20.61
N SER A 103 2.97 2.07 -20.86
CA SER A 103 3.62 1.16 -21.77
C SER A 103 2.98 -0.19 -21.79
N ASP A 104 2.86 -0.67 -22.94
CA ASP A 104 2.83 -2.06 -23.32
C ASP A 104 1.50 -2.79 -23.06
N GLU A 105 0.83 -2.99 -24.12
CA GLU A 105 -0.03 -4.11 -24.57
C GLU A 105 -1.04 -4.72 -23.57
N ASP A 106 -0.86 -4.56 -22.24
CA ASP A 106 -1.68 -5.21 -21.21
C ASP A 106 -2.37 -4.22 -20.25
N TYR A 107 -2.20 -2.92 -20.41
CA TYR A 107 -2.92 -1.89 -19.70
C TYR A 107 -3.82 -1.11 -20.64
N ASP A 108 -5.08 -1.05 -20.32
CA ASP A 108 -5.99 -0.10 -20.95
C ASP A 108 -5.52 1.32 -20.59
N ASP A 109 -5.28 2.16 -21.59
CA ASP A 109 -4.75 3.52 -21.46
C ASP A 109 -5.63 4.44 -20.58
N ASP A 110 -6.84 4.03 -20.32
CA ASP A 110 -7.80 4.78 -19.50
C ASP A 110 -7.51 4.75 -17.99
N TYR A 111 -6.63 3.86 -17.49
CA TYR A 111 -6.44 3.61 -16.06
C TYR A 111 -5.29 4.37 -15.40
N SER A 112 -4.48 5.08 -16.12
CA SER A 112 -3.19 5.59 -15.64
C SER A 112 -3.24 6.58 -14.50
N SER A 113 -4.31 7.34 -14.38
CA SER A 113 -4.35 8.45 -13.45
C SER A 113 -4.85 8.07 -12.05
N TYR A 114 -5.44 6.89 -11.88
CA TYR A 114 -6.17 6.53 -10.66
C TYR A 114 -5.51 5.48 -9.77
N ILE A 115 -4.45 4.81 -10.22
CA ILE A 115 -3.72 3.85 -9.38
C ILE A 115 -2.83 4.58 -8.38
N THR A 116 -2.10 5.61 -8.82
CA THR A 116 -1.20 6.39 -7.95
C THR A 116 -2.00 7.18 -6.93
N ARG A 117 -1.69 7.00 -5.64
CA ARG A 117 -2.42 7.63 -4.55
C ARG A 117 -1.62 7.63 -3.25
N SER A 118 -2.12 8.30 -2.23
CA SER A 118 -1.64 8.20 -0.85
C SER A 118 -2.75 7.75 0.08
N ASN A 119 -2.42 7.36 1.30
CA ASN A 119 -3.39 6.98 2.34
C ASN A 119 -4.43 5.94 1.89
N ALA A 120 -4.02 5.00 1.06
CA ALA A 120 -4.88 3.92 0.56
C ALA A 120 -5.08 2.81 1.59
N GLY A 121 -6.13 2.02 1.40
CA GLY A 121 -6.29 0.71 2.04
C GLY A 121 -5.65 -0.40 1.18
N ILE A 122 -5.06 -1.41 1.82
CA ILE A 122 -4.52 -2.58 1.14
C ILE A 122 -4.80 -3.84 1.95
N PHE A 123 -5.08 -4.94 1.26
CA PHE A 123 -5.24 -6.27 1.84
C PHE A 123 -4.87 -7.35 0.83
N ILE A 124 -4.66 -8.59 1.30
CA ILE A 124 -4.36 -9.74 0.44
C ILE A 124 -5.50 -10.75 0.50
N MET A 125 -5.94 -11.23 -0.64
CA MET A 125 -6.94 -12.27 -0.76
C MET A 125 -6.64 -13.12 -2.00
N ASN A 126 -6.77 -14.45 -1.90
CA ASN A 126 -6.51 -15.39 -3.02
C ASN A 126 -5.13 -15.18 -3.68
N ASN A 127 -4.08 -14.93 -2.88
CA ASN A 127 -2.71 -14.67 -3.36
C ASN A 127 -2.57 -13.43 -4.27
N ARG A 128 -3.46 -12.46 -4.13
CA ARG A 128 -3.44 -11.17 -4.83
C ARG A 128 -3.54 -10.04 -3.82
N ALA A 129 -2.88 -8.93 -4.10
CA ALA A 129 -3.04 -7.73 -3.29
C ALA A 129 -4.10 -6.82 -3.91
N TYR A 130 -4.92 -6.22 -3.07
CA TYR A 130 -5.98 -5.28 -3.48
C TYR A 130 -5.73 -3.93 -2.86
N LEU A 131 -5.49 -2.95 -3.71
CA LEU A 131 -5.30 -1.55 -3.37
C LEU A 131 -6.60 -0.81 -3.62
N THR A 132 -7.17 -0.18 -2.61
CA THR A 132 -8.45 0.52 -2.72
C THR A 132 -8.45 1.79 -1.89
N THR A 133 -9.41 2.66 -2.11
CA THR A 133 -9.55 3.93 -1.40
C THR A 133 -8.30 4.83 -1.53
N GLY A 134 -8.17 5.84 -0.71
CA GLY A 134 -7.01 6.73 -0.71
C GLY A 134 -7.31 8.11 -1.32
N TYR A 135 -6.24 8.87 -1.55
CA TYR A 135 -6.33 10.25 -2.03
C TYR A 135 -5.43 10.49 -3.24
N GLN A 136 -6.03 11.05 -4.30
CA GLN A 136 -5.33 11.56 -5.48
C GLN A 136 -6.11 12.74 -6.05
N SER A 137 -5.74 13.96 -5.67
CA SER A 137 -6.50 15.18 -6.04
C SER A 137 -7.95 15.17 -5.52
N GLY A 138 -8.31 14.23 -4.69
CA GLY A 138 -9.59 13.93 -4.07
C GLY A 138 -9.59 12.52 -3.51
N VAL A 139 -10.56 12.18 -2.67
CA VAL A 139 -10.74 10.80 -2.20
C VAL A 139 -11.23 9.93 -3.35
N VAL A 140 -10.71 8.70 -3.44
CA VAL A 140 -11.04 7.76 -4.51
C VAL A 140 -11.66 6.47 -3.95
N ASN A 141 -12.45 5.79 -4.76
CA ASN A 141 -13.05 4.49 -4.44
C ASN A 141 -12.63 3.37 -5.39
N THR A 142 -11.84 3.66 -6.42
CA THR A 142 -11.34 2.65 -7.35
C THR A 142 -10.50 1.60 -6.65
N THR A 143 -10.61 0.35 -7.12
CA THR A 143 -9.86 -0.79 -6.57
C THR A 143 -9.03 -1.45 -7.66
N TRP A 144 -7.79 -1.75 -7.32
CA TRP A 144 -6.81 -2.37 -8.19
C TRP A 144 -6.30 -3.65 -7.57
N GLN A 145 -6.33 -4.72 -8.35
CA GLN A 145 -5.77 -6.02 -7.99
C GLN A 145 -4.37 -6.14 -8.58
N TYR A 146 -3.40 -6.45 -7.75
CA TYR A 146 -2.08 -6.85 -8.19
C TYR A 146 -1.96 -8.37 -8.24
N ASP A 147 -1.79 -8.92 -9.44
CA ASP A 147 -1.42 -10.31 -9.65
C ASP A 147 0.09 -10.48 -9.41
N ILE A 148 0.42 -11.03 -8.25
CA ILE A 148 1.81 -11.14 -7.78
C ILE A 148 2.62 -12.10 -8.66
N ALA A 149 1.98 -13.11 -9.24
CA ALA A 149 2.65 -14.11 -10.08
C ALA A 149 3.05 -13.53 -11.45
N ASN A 150 2.19 -12.71 -12.03
CA ASN A 150 2.36 -12.16 -13.37
C ASN A 150 2.92 -10.73 -13.36
N ASP A 151 3.06 -10.10 -12.18
CA ASP A 151 3.50 -8.70 -12.02
C ASP A 151 2.59 -7.71 -12.77
N LEU A 152 1.28 -7.87 -12.64
CA LEU A 152 0.27 -7.11 -13.37
C LEU A 152 -0.76 -6.49 -12.44
N TRP A 153 -1.23 -5.28 -12.80
CA TRP A 153 -2.35 -4.62 -12.16
C TRP A 153 -3.60 -4.71 -13.03
N ASN A 154 -4.74 -5.03 -12.41
CA ASN A 154 -6.05 -5.09 -13.06
C ASN A 154 -7.04 -4.29 -12.22
N GLU A 155 -7.87 -3.49 -12.87
CA GLU A 155 -8.98 -2.85 -12.19
C GLU A 155 -10.04 -3.89 -11.80
N LYS A 156 -10.67 -3.67 -10.66
CA LYS A 156 -11.75 -4.49 -10.11
C LYS A 156 -12.90 -3.60 -9.68
N THR A 157 -14.00 -4.22 -9.27
CA THR A 157 -15.13 -3.51 -8.69
C THR A 157 -14.65 -2.49 -7.67
N GLY A 158 -15.10 -1.26 -7.80
CA GLY A 158 -14.76 -0.18 -6.89
C GLY A 158 -15.21 -0.47 -5.45
N PHE A 159 -14.66 0.27 -4.50
CA PHE A 159 -15.14 0.23 -3.12
C PHE A 159 -16.58 0.80 -3.08
N GLU A 160 -17.53 -0.01 -2.65
CA GLU A 160 -18.96 0.35 -2.64
C GLU A 160 -19.33 1.38 -1.55
N GLY A 161 -18.52 1.52 -0.53
CA GLY A 161 -18.72 2.55 0.49
C GLY A 161 -18.32 3.93 0.00
N THR A 162 -18.62 4.95 0.80
CA THR A 162 -18.22 6.33 0.50
C THR A 162 -16.72 6.45 0.29
N ALA A 163 -16.28 7.10 -0.79
CA ALA A 163 -14.88 7.35 -1.11
C ALA A 163 -14.16 8.03 0.07
N ARG A 164 -12.98 7.54 0.40
CA ARG A 164 -12.24 7.91 1.61
C ARG A 164 -10.74 7.72 1.50
N GLU A 165 -9.99 8.35 2.37
CA GLU A 165 -8.57 8.13 2.59
C GLU A 165 -8.29 7.68 4.04
N GLY A 166 -7.11 7.13 4.31
CA GLY A 166 -6.71 6.67 5.63
C GLY A 166 -7.53 5.49 6.15
N ALA A 167 -8.22 4.77 5.26
CA ALA A 167 -8.90 3.53 5.61
C ALA A 167 -7.89 2.42 5.93
N THR A 168 -8.28 1.53 6.84
CA THR A 168 -7.49 0.34 7.17
C THR A 168 -8.02 -0.87 6.41
N GLY A 169 -7.16 -1.50 5.63
CA GLY A 169 -7.43 -2.79 4.99
C GLY A 169 -6.85 -3.95 5.79
N PHE A 170 -7.56 -5.06 5.88
CA PHE A 170 -7.04 -6.30 6.46
C PHE A 170 -7.68 -7.53 5.83
N THR A 171 -7.05 -8.68 6.04
CA THR A 171 -7.54 -9.97 5.59
C THR A 171 -7.92 -10.85 6.78
N LEU A 172 -9.10 -11.47 6.72
CA LEU A 172 -9.53 -12.46 7.69
C LEU A 172 -10.21 -13.63 6.94
N ASN A 173 -9.76 -14.86 7.17
CA ASN A 173 -10.28 -16.06 6.51
C ASN A 173 -10.32 -15.95 4.97
N ASN A 174 -9.27 -15.39 4.39
CA ASN A 174 -9.13 -15.15 2.94
C ASN A 174 -10.21 -14.22 2.35
N ARG A 175 -10.76 -13.31 3.16
CA ARG A 175 -11.67 -12.25 2.77
C ARG A 175 -11.03 -10.90 3.05
N GLY A 176 -11.21 -9.94 2.17
CA GLY A 176 -10.72 -8.58 2.31
C GLY A 176 -11.74 -7.69 3.01
N TYR A 177 -11.26 -6.86 3.91
CA TYR A 177 -12.08 -5.91 4.66
C TYR A 177 -11.46 -4.52 4.62
N ILE A 178 -12.32 -3.51 4.55
CA ILE A 178 -11.98 -2.10 4.65
C ILE A 178 -12.82 -1.46 5.74
N THR A 179 -12.19 -0.68 6.59
CA THR A 179 -12.87 0.02 7.70
C THR A 179 -12.25 1.39 7.94
N THR A 180 -12.96 2.24 8.65
CA THR A 180 -12.49 3.56 9.07
C THR A 180 -12.13 4.49 7.92
N GLY A 181 -11.32 5.51 8.17
CA GLY A 181 -10.94 6.51 7.18
C GLY A 181 -11.78 7.78 7.26
N THR A 182 -11.49 8.70 6.36
CA THR A 182 -12.12 10.03 6.33
C THR A 182 -12.26 10.53 4.90
N ASN A 183 -13.18 11.47 4.72
CA ASN A 183 -13.21 12.38 3.58
C ASN A 183 -13.23 13.83 4.12
N SER A 184 -13.44 14.81 3.25
CA SER A 184 -13.44 16.22 3.65
C SER A 184 -14.50 16.58 4.71
N SER A 185 -15.56 15.79 4.86
CA SER A 185 -16.72 16.12 5.70
C SER A 185 -16.99 15.12 6.82
N SER A 186 -16.51 13.89 6.72
CA SER A 186 -16.90 12.80 7.62
C SER A 186 -15.72 11.91 8.00
N ARG A 187 -15.82 11.29 9.17
CA ARG A 187 -15.02 10.13 9.59
C ARG A 187 -15.92 8.92 9.64
N PHE A 188 -15.38 7.77 9.27
CA PHE A 188 -16.14 6.53 9.10
C PHE A 188 -15.79 5.51 10.17
N ASP A 189 -16.79 4.79 10.66
CA ASP A 189 -16.69 3.69 11.62
C ASP A 189 -17.32 2.39 11.10
N ASP A 190 -17.66 2.38 9.80
CA ASP A 190 -18.22 1.25 9.08
C ASP A 190 -17.18 0.15 8.82
N LEU A 191 -17.64 -1.04 8.50
CA LEU A 191 -16.84 -2.18 8.06
C LEU A 191 -17.45 -2.78 6.80
N TRP A 192 -16.65 -2.88 5.75
CA TRP A 192 -17.04 -3.44 4.47
C TRP A 192 -16.25 -4.70 4.16
N GLU A 193 -16.93 -5.75 3.74
CA GLU A 193 -16.31 -6.91 3.10
C GLU A 193 -16.23 -6.67 1.59
N PHE A 194 -15.10 -7.00 0.98
CA PHE A 194 -14.83 -6.71 -0.42
C PHE A 194 -15.09 -7.92 -1.32
N PHE A 195 -15.83 -7.72 -2.40
CA PHE A 195 -16.19 -8.71 -3.42
C PHE A 195 -15.66 -8.29 -4.79
N PRO A 196 -14.41 -8.64 -5.16
CA PRO A 196 -13.71 -8.09 -6.32
C PRO A 196 -14.33 -8.47 -7.67
N GLU A 197 -15.15 -9.50 -7.71
CA GLU A 197 -15.82 -10.00 -8.92
C GLU A 197 -17.33 -9.66 -8.93
N ALA A 198 -17.80 -8.83 -8.01
CA ALA A 198 -19.18 -8.37 -8.04
C ALA A 198 -19.39 -7.47 -9.27
N GLU A 199 -20.56 -7.60 -9.91
CA GLU A 199 -20.95 -6.67 -10.96
C GLU A 199 -21.18 -5.30 -10.32
N GLN A 200 -20.53 -4.27 -10.84
CA GLN A 200 -20.76 -2.91 -10.41
C GLN A 200 -22.13 -2.47 -10.93
N SER A 201 -23.02 -2.10 -10.03
CA SER A 201 -24.32 -1.57 -10.41
C SER A 201 -24.15 -0.14 -10.90
N ASP A 202 -24.46 0.13 -12.17
CA ASP A 202 -24.46 1.48 -12.75
C ASP A 202 -25.50 2.42 -12.14
N SER A 203 -26.28 1.94 -11.17
CA SER A 203 -27.38 2.70 -10.54
C SER A 203 -26.95 3.50 -9.32
N ASP A 204 -25.70 3.45 -8.89
CA ASP A 204 -25.20 4.09 -7.67
C ASP A 204 -24.39 5.39 -7.93
N ASN A 205 -24.55 6.01 -9.10
CA ASN A 205 -23.97 7.33 -9.44
C ASN A 205 -24.93 8.48 -9.16
#